data_2c073b0e9e9f2397f3442fd0915ac254
#
_entry.id   2c073b0e9e9f2397f3442fd0915ac254
#
_cell.length_a   1.000
_cell.length_b   1.000
_cell.length_c   1.000
_cell.angle_alpha   90.00
_cell.angle_beta   90.00
_cell.angle_gamma   90.00
#
_symmetry.space_group_name_H-M   'P 1'
#
loop_
_entity.id
_entity.type
_entity.pdbx_description
1 polymer ?
#
loop_
_entity_poly.entity_id
_entity_poly.type
_entity_poly.pdbx_seq_one_letter_code
_entity_poly.pdbx_strand_id
1 'polypeptide(L)'
;MLREQIAASLEVAFSQQGFAEPSVAQLKTACDVSLRTLYKHFPSKEAMIVGALEYRHQRYLDFLLETSPEKGLASVTHIFNKLQQWLEEYAPHGCMSMNAMAAFPDNEFISQAVTQHKEQVRLLIGKQSLREDLATPLFLLHEGVSSAWPVLGEEAVASAQNMVTKLLKETV
;
A
#
# COMPACT_ATOMS: atom_id res chain seq x y z
N MET A 1 5.18 19.06 7.44
CA MET A 1 6.56 18.78 7.92
C MET A 1 6.58 17.94 9.20
N LEU A 2 6.37 18.46 10.42
CA LEU A 2 6.49 17.62 11.63
C LEU A 2 5.47 16.47 11.69
N ARG A 3 4.21 16.69 11.31
CA ARG A 3 3.18 15.63 11.23
C ARG A 3 3.60 14.51 10.28
N GLU A 4 4.19 14.85 9.18
CA GLU A 4 4.68 13.90 8.17
C GLU A 4 5.90 13.12 8.67
N GLN A 5 6.85 13.75 9.35
CA GLN A 5 7.98 13.08 9.98
C GLN A 5 7.51 12.08 11.04
N ILE A 6 6.51 12.46 11.85
CA ILE A 6 5.90 11.55 12.82
C ILE A 6 5.22 10.38 12.09
N ALA A 7 4.47 10.63 11.02
CA ALA A 7 3.80 9.58 10.24
C ALA A 7 4.82 8.60 9.62
N ALA A 8 5.95 9.10 9.11
CA ALA A 8 7.04 8.27 8.60
C ALA A 8 7.65 7.37 9.69
N SER A 9 7.90 7.92 10.88
CA SER A 9 8.41 7.14 12.01
C SER A 9 7.40 6.11 12.51
N LEU A 10 6.10 6.45 12.53
CA LEU A 10 5.02 5.52 12.86
C LEU A 10 4.93 4.38 11.83
N GLU A 11 5.07 4.68 10.53
CA GLU A 11 5.09 3.66 9.48
C GLU A 11 6.21 2.65 9.72
N VAL A 12 7.42 3.11 10.00
CA VAL A 12 8.57 2.23 10.30
C VAL A 12 8.28 1.38 11.55
N ALA A 13 7.80 1.99 12.63
CA ALA A 13 7.51 1.28 13.87
C ALA A 13 6.44 0.18 13.66
N PHE A 14 5.33 0.49 12.98
CA PHE A 14 4.28 -0.47 12.70
C PHE A 14 4.71 -1.56 11.71
N SER A 15 5.57 -1.24 10.74
CA SER A 15 6.07 -2.25 9.80
C SER A 15 7.00 -3.27 10.48
N GLN A 16 7.72 -2.86 11.51
CA GLN A 16 8.64 -3.73 12.26
C GLN A 16 7.98 -4.52 13.37
N GLN A 17 7.01 -3.93 14.08
CA GLN A 17 6.44 -4.47 15.31
C GLN A 17 4.98 -4.94 15.14
N GLY A 18 4.38 -4.71 13.97
CA GLY A 18 2.94 -4.90 13.77
C GLY A 18 2.12 -3.77 14.40
N PHE A 19 0.80 -3.89 14.32
CA PHE A 19 -0.11 -2.83 14.74
C PHE A 19 -0.61 -2.95 16.18
N ALA A 20 -0.75 -4.19 16.67
CA ALA A 20 -1.31 -4.44 17.99
C ALA A 20 -0.28 -4.24 19.11
N GLU A 21 0.93 -4.73 18.91
CA GLU A 21 1.98 -4.82 19.93
C GLU A 21 2.49 -3.47 20.46
N PRO A 22 2.87 -2.47 19.63
CA PRO A 22 3.53 -1.29 20.16
C PRO A 22 2.57 -0.44 21.00
N SER A 23 2.98 -0.15 22.24
CA SER A 23 2.31 0.82 23.10
C SER A 23 2.52 2.24 22.59
N VAL A 24 1.65 3.17 22.98
CA VAL A 24 1.81 4.61 22.64
C VAL A 24 3.13 5.16 23.18
N ALA A 25 3.62 4.66 24.32
CA ALA A 25 4.92 5.07 24.84
C ALA A 25 6.09 4.64 23.95
N GLN A 26 6.02 3.45 23.37
CA GLN A 26 7.01 2.98 22.40
C GLN A 26 6.92 3.77 21.09
N LEU A 27 5.70 4.04 20.59
CA LEU A 27 5.48 4.87 19.40
C LEU A 27 6.01 6.30 19.59
N LYS A 28 5.76 6.91 20.76
CA LYS A 28 6.33 8.21 21.12
C LYS A 28 7.85 8.20 21.03
N THR A 29 8.49 7.16 21.57
CA THR A 29 9.95 7.01 21.53
C THR A 29 10.46 6.81 20.10
N ALA A 30 9.79 5.98 19.30
CA ALA A 30 10.13 5.77 17.90
C ALA A 30 10.04 7.06 17.06
N CYS A 31 9.10 7.95 17.40
CA CYS A 31 8.94 9.25 16.73
C CYS A 31 9.86 10.35 17.26
N ASP A 32 10.60 10.11 18.34
CA ASP A 32 11.45 11.11 19.03
C ASP A 32 10.72 12.43 19.34
N VAL A 33 9.49 12.33 19.87
CA VAL A 33 8.67 13.48 20.23
C VAL A 33 8.13 13.33 21.66
N SER A 34 7.59 14.42 22.23
CA SER A 34 6.84 14.33 23.48
C SER A 34 5.49 13.65 23.27
N LEU A 35 4.93 13.03 24.30
CA LEU A 35 3.58 12.46 24.26
C LEU A 35 2.52 13.51 23.88
N ARG A 36 2.68 14.73 24.41
CA ARG A 36 1.83 15.88 24.06
C ARG A 36 1.90 16.21 22.57
N THR A 37 3.08 16.20 21.98
CA THR A 37 3.29 16.46 20.56
C THR A 37 2.67 15.35 19.72
N LEU A 38 2.88 14.08 20.10
CA LEU A 38 2.29 12.94 19.40
C LEU A 38 0.76 13.04 19.37
N TYR A 39 0.12 13.23 20.52
CA TYR A 39 -1.35 13.36 20.60
C TYR A 39 -1.90 14.64 19.95
N LYS A 40 -1.12 15.70 19.86
CA LYS A 40 -1.52 16.89 19.09
C LYS A 40 -1.71 16.60 17.62
N HIS A 41 -0.89 15.73 17.04
CA HIS A 41 -0.94 15.37 15.62
C HIS A 41 -1.80 14.13 15.33
N PHE A 42 -1.83 13.17 16.24
CA PHE A 42 -2.54 11.92 16.16
C PHE A 42 -3.22 11.61 17.49
N PRO A 43 -4.51 11.99 17.65
CA PRO A 43 -5.17 12.00 18.95
C PRO A 43 -5.49 10.62 19.54
N SER A 44 -5.32 9.54 18.78
CA SER A 44 -5.51 8.17 19.24
C SER A 44 -4.53 7.23 18.57
N LYS A 45 -4.42 5.97 19.05
CA LYS A 45 -3.61 4.94 18.40
C LYS A 45 -4.15 4.63 17.00
N GLU A 46 -5.46 4.60 16.83
CA GLU A 46 -6.11 4.43 15.51
C GLU A 46 -5.71 5.56 14.55
N ALA A 47 -5.70 6.81 15.01
CA ALA A 47 -5.24 7.95 14.21
C ALA A 47 -3.76 7.84 13.84
N MET A 48 -2.92 7.28 14.72
CA MET A 48 -1.51 6.99 14.42
C MET A 48 -1.38 5.91 13.35
N ILE A 49 -2.18 4.86 13.43
CA ILE A 49 -2.22 3.79 12.42
C ILE A 49 -2.65 4.35 11.06
N VAL A 50 -3.76 5.08 11.02
CA VAL A 50 -4.26 5.69 9.78
C VAL A 50 -3.24 6.66 9.19
N GLY A 51 -2.61 7.51 10.02
CA GLY A 51 -1.56 8.43 9.56
C GLY A 51 -0.34 7.73 8.97
N ALA A 52 0.08 6.61 9.55
CA ALA A 52 1.15 5.77 9.02
C ALA A 52 0.76 5.14 7.67
N LEU A 53 -0.48 4.62 7.56
CA LEU A 53 -0.99 4.03 6.33
C LEU A 53 -1.15 5.08 5.22
N GLU A 54 -1.64 6.28 5.52
CA GLU A 54 -1.74 7.40 4.57
C GLU A 54 -0.37 7.80 4.02
N TYR A 55 0.63 7.96 4.91
CA TYR A 55 1.99 8.29 4.51
C TYR A 55 2.57 7.22 3.58
N ARG A 56 2.43 5.93 3.96
CA ARG A 56 2.88 4.80 3.15
C ARG A 56 2.16 4.74 1.81
N HIS A 57 0.85 4.97 1.79
CA HIS A 57 0.04 4.94 0.59
C HIS A 57 0.49 6.00 -0.42
N GLN A 58 0.72 7.24 0.02
CA GLN A 58 1.22 8.30 -0.86
C GLN A 58 2.59 7.93 -1.46
N ARG A 59 3.52 7.46 -0.64
CA ARG A 59 4.81 6.95 -1.12
C ARG A 59 4.65 5.84 -2.14
N TYR A 60 3.70 4.94 -1.92
CA TYR A 60 3.43 3.83 -2.82
C TYR A 60 2.92 4.31 -4.18
N LEU A 61 1.96 5.22 -4.20
CA LEU A 61 1.46 5.79 -5.46
C LEU A 61 2.55 6.51 -6.24
N ASP A 62 3.36 7.31 -5.57
CA ASP A 62 4.48 8.03 -6.17
C ASP A 62 5.52 7.03 -6.73
N PHE A 63 5.83 5.98 -5.98
CA PHE A 63 6.75 4.92 -6.38
C PHE A 63 6.26 4.14 -7.61
N LEU A 64 4.98 3.81 -7.69
CA LEU A 64 4.39 3.10 -8.84
C LEU A 64 4.50 3.92 -10.13
N LEU A 65 4.44 5.25 -10.05
CA LEU A 65 4.47 6.16 -11.20
C LEU A 65 5.86 6.73 -11.50
N GLU A 66 6.84 6.50 -10.64
CA GLU A 66 8.21 6.95 -10.86
C GLU A 66 8.74 6.41 -12.18
N THR A 67 9.16 7.32 -13.07
CA THR A 67 9.66 6.97 -14.43
C THR A 67 8.67 6.12 -15.26
N SER A 68 7.36 6.27 -15.02
CA SER A 68 6.36 5.51 -15.74
C SER A 68 6.41 5.81 -17.26
N PRO A 69 6.37 4.77 -18.12
CA PRO A 69 6.27 4.95 -19.56
C PRO A 69 4.88 5.46 -19.97
N GLU A 70 4.66 5.62 -21.28
CA GLU A 70 3.34 5.97 -21.81
C GLU A 70 2.26 4.97 -21.37
N LYS A 71 1.05 5.49 -21.17
CA LYS A 71 -0.11 4.70 -20.75
C LYS A 71 -0.40 3.53 -21.69
N GLY A 72 -1.05 2.52 -21.17
CA GLY A 72 -1.36 1.27 -21.85
C GLY A 72 -0.60 0.10 -21.25
N LEU A 73 -0.36 -0.95 -22.03
CA LEU A 73 0.32 -2.18 -21.58
C LEU A 73 1.69 -1.88 -20.94
N ALA A 74 2.47 -0.96 -21.52
CA ALA A 74 3.80 -0.63 -20.99
C ALA A 74 3.73 -0.05 -19.58
N SER A 75 2.79 0.87 -19.33
CA SER A 75 2.60 1.48 -18.02
C SER A 75 2.10 0.46 -16.98
N VAL A 76 1.16 -0.42 -17.34
CA VAL A 76 0.68 -1.46 -16.42
C VAL A 76 1.78 -2.46 -16.11
N THR A 77 2.57 -2.90 -17.10
CA THR A 77 3.73 -3.77 -16.88
C THR A 77 4.74 -3.11 -15.92
N HIS A 78 5.00 -1.83 -16.11
CA HIS A 78 5.85 -1.04 -15.22
C HIS A 78 5.31 -1.02 -13.79
N ILE A 79 4.00 -0.82 -13.59
CA ILE A 79 3.37 -0.87 -12.26
C ILE A 79 3.62 -2.22 -11.58
N PHE A 80 3.50 -3.35 -12.28
CA PHE A 80 3.79 -4.67 -11.70
C PHE A 80 5.28 -4.87 -11.39
N ASN A 81 6.20 -4.31 -12.19
CA ASN A 81 7.63 -4.31 -11.87
C ASN A 81 7.92 -3.47 -10.61
N LYS A 82 7.29 -2.31 -10.49
CA LYS A 82 7.38 -1.48 -9.28
C LYS A 82 6.75 -2.14 -8.07
N LEU A 83 5.63 -2.85 -8.23
CA LEU A 83 5.04 -3.67 -7.17
C LEU A 83 6.03 -4.73 -6.67
N GLN A 84 6.72 -5.44 -7.57
CA GLN A 84 7.76 -6.38 -7.19
C GLN A 84 8.84 -5.72 -6.32
N GLN A 85 9.43 -4.62 -6.80
CA GLN A 85 10.45 -3.88 -6.05
C GLN A 85 9.94 -3.42 -4.68
N TRP A 86 8.69 -2.94 -4.63
CA TRP A 86 8.08 -2.55 -3.37
C TRP A 86 7.93 -3.70 -2.38
N LEU A 87 7.53 -4.87 -2.85
CA LEU A 87 7.37 -6.07 -2.02
C LEU A 87 8.72 -6.58 -1.52
N GLU A 88 9.77 -6.52 -2.35
CA GLU A 88 11.13 -6.87 -1.96
C GLU A 88 11.70 -5.94 -0.89
N GLU A 89 11.53 -4.64 -1.06
CA GLU A 89 12.19 -3.64 -0.23
C GLU A 89 11.38 -3.25 1.02
N TYR A 90 10.06 -3.12 0.89
CA TYR A 90 9.21 -2.49 1.92
C TYR A 90 8.08 -3.39 2.44
N ALA A 91 7.76 -4.47 1.77
CA ALA A 91 6.61 -5.31 2.12
C ALA A 91 6.86 -6.82 1.98
N PRO A 92 7.97 -7.36 2.52
CA PRO A 92 8.31 -8.78 2.35
C PRO A 92 7.26 -9.72 2.96
N HIS A 93 6.45 -9.22 3.89
CA HIS A 93 5.35 -9.95 4.53
C HIS A 93 3.96 -9.62 3.96
N GLY A 94 3.92 -9.02 2.77
CA GLY A 94 2.68 -8.65 2.09
C GLY A 94 2.15 -7.25 2.45
N CYS A 95 0.87 -7.02 2.19
CA CYS A 95 0.28 -5.70 2.27
C CYS A 95 0.03 -5.22 3.71
N MET A 96 0.74 -4.16 4.12
CA MET A 96 0.60 -3.55 5.45
C MET A 96 -0.83 -3.06 5.74
N SER A 97 -1.54 -2.52 4.74
CA SER A 97 -2.92 -2.06 4.89
C SER A 97 -3.89 -3.21 5.21
N MET A 98 -3.73 -4.35 4.55
CA MET A 98 -4.53 -5.54 4.84
C MET A 98 -4.20 -6.13 6.21
N ASN A 99 -2.93 -6.07 6.62
CA ASN A 99 -2.52 -6.47 7.97
C ASN A 99 -3.16 -5.58 9.05
N ALA A 100 -3.30 -4.28 8.80
CA ALA A 100 -4.00 -3.37 9.71
C ALA A 100 -5.50 -3.72 9.83
N MET A 101 -6.17 -4.00 8.72
CA MET A 101 -7.58 -4.45 8.74
C MET A 101 -7.73 -5.78 9.49
N ALA A 102 -6.83 -6.73 9.28
CA ALA A 102 -6.86 -8.02 9.97
C ALA A 102 -6.62 -7.89 11.49
N ALA A 103 -5.76 -6.96 11.90
CA ALA A 103 -5.51 -6.68 13.31
C ALA A 103 -6.68 -5.98 14.03
N PHE A 104 -7.49 -5.22 13.30
CA PHE A 104 -8.61 -4.43 13.83
C PHE A 104 -9.86 -4.58 12.94
N PRO A 105 -10.46 -5.79 12.84
CA PRO A 105 -11.54 -6.06 11.88
C PRO A 105 -12.81 -5.23 12.11
N ASP A 106 -13.07 -4.83 13.35
CA ASP A 106 -14.25 -4.05 13.74
C ASP A 106 -14.00 -2.52 13.82
N ASN A 107 -12.80 -2.07 13.45
CA ASN A 107 -12.47 -0.65 13.48
C ASN A 107 -12.83 0.03 12.16
N GLU A 108 -13.97 0.72 12.13
CA GLU A 108 -14.47 1.40 10.94
C GLU A 108 -13.52 2.48 10.41
N PHE A 109 -12.80 3.18 11.29
CA PHE A 109 -11.89 4.26 10.89
C PHE A 109 -10.69 3.73 10.09
N ILE A 110 -10.08 2.62 10.56
CA ILE A 110 -8.99 1.94 9.84
C ILE A 110 -9.53 1.32 8.54
N SER A 111 -10.68 0.65 8.60
CA SER A 111 -11.31 0.01 7.44
C SER A 111 -11.63 1.01 6.33
N GLN A 112 -12.18 2.19 6.67
CA GLN A 112 -12.46 3.25 5.70
C GLN A 112 -11.19 3.78 5.04
N ALA A 113 -10.12 4.04 5.81
CA ALA A 113 -8.85 4.50 5.26
C ALA A 113 -8.27 3.47 4.27
N VAL A 114 -8.24 2.19 4.65
CA VAL A 114 -7.74 1.12 3.78
C VAL A 114 -8.58 0.99 2.52
N THR A 115 -9.91 1.04 2.63
CA THR A 115 -10.82 0.98 1.48
C THR A 115 -10.56 2.12 0.49
N GLN A 116 -10.38 3.35 0.98
CA GLN A 116 -10.05 4.49 0.13
C GLN A 116 -8.70 4.33 -0.57
N HIS A 117 -7.68 3.86 0.15
CA HIS A 117 -6.36 3.61 -0.42
C HIS A 117 -6.42 2.56 -1.54
N LYS A 118 -7.13 1.47 -1.30
CA LYS A 118 -7.30 0.39 -2.29
C LYS A 118 -8.07 0.86 -3.52
N GLU A 119 -9.12 1.66 -3.33
CA GLU A 119 -9.86 2.26 -4.43
C GLU A 119 -8.98 3.18 -5.28
N GLN A 120 -8.11 3.97 -4.67
CA GLN A 120 -7.17 4.84 -5.40
C GLN A 120 -6.19 4.01 -6.25
N VAL A 121 -5.69 2.89 -5.75
CA VAL A 121 -4.84 1.97 -6.53
C VAL A 121 -5.62 1.37 -7.71
N ARG A 122 -6.86 0.94 -7.49
CA ARG A 122 -7.72 0.39 -8.54
C ARG A 122 -7.95 1.40 -9.67
N LEU A 123 -8.32 2.63 -9.31
CA LEU A 123 -8.53 3.72 -10.28
C LEU A 123 -7.25 4.11 -11.01
N LEU A 124 -6.11 4.14 -10.30
CA LEU A 124 -4.81 4.41 -10.89
C LEU A 124 -4.49 3.39 -11.99
N ILE A 125 -4.59 2.10 -11.69
CA ILE A 125 -4.28 1.02 -12.64
C ILE A 125 -5.21 1.11 -13.86
N GLY A 126 -6.51 1.31 -13.65
CA GLY A 126 -7.48 1.52 -14.72
C GLY A 126 -7.12 2.68 -15.64
N LYS A 127 -6.79 3.83 -15.06
CA LYS A 127 -6.37 5.03 -15.80
C LYS A 127 -5.06 4.84 -16.57
N GLN A 128 -4.10 4.12 -15.98
CA GLN A 128 -2.81 3.84 -16.63
C GLN A 128 -2.94 2.80 -17.75
N SER A 129 -3.89 1.88 -17.66
CA SER A 129 -4.14 0.88 -18.69
C SER A 129 -4.80 1.44 -19.95
N LEU A 130 -5.42 2.62 -19.92
CA LEU A 130 -6.35 3.16 -20.92
C LEU A 130 -7.60 2.29 -21.12
N ARG A 131 -7.87 1.39 -20.19
CA ARG A 131 -8.99 0.44 -20.17
C ARG A 131 -9.62 0.48 -18.78
N GLU A 132 -10.39 1.54 -18.49
CA GLU A 132 -11.03 1.72 -17.19
C GLU A 132 -12.05 0.61 -16.88
N ASP A 133 -12.61 -0.02 -17.93
CA ASP A 133 -13.43 -1.23 -17.84
C ASP A 133 -12.67 -2.44 -17.24
N LEU A 134 -11.34 -2.46 -17.35
CA LEU A 134 -10.47 -3.49 -16.79
C LEU A 134 -9.86 -3.10 -15.43
N ALA A 135 -10.23 -1.96 -14.84
CA ALA A 135 -9.67 -1.51 -13.57
C ALA A 135 -9.78 -2.58 -12.47
N THR A 136 -10.96 -3.19 -12.32
CA THR A 136 -11.18 -4.24 -11.31
C THR A 136 -10.43 -5.53 -11.58
N PRO A 137 -10.45 -6.14 -12.78
CA PRO A 137 -9.62 -7.31 -13.08
C PRO A 137 -8.12 -7.06 -12.85
N LEU A 138 -7.59 -5.92 -13.31
CA LEU A 138 -6.18 -5.57 -13.12
C LEU A 138 -5.83 -5.35 -11.64
N PHE A 139 -6.73 -4.72 -10.89
CA PHE A 139 -6.56 -4.55 -9.45
C PHE A 139 -6.58 -5.88 -8.70
N LEU A 140 -7.45 -6.83 -9.09
CA LEU A 140 -7.45 -8.17 -8.49
C LEU A 140 -6.13 -8.91 -8.74
N LEU A 141 -5.51 -8.76 -9.91
CA LEU A 141 -4.17 -9.30 -10.16
C LEU A 141 -3.12 -8.65 -9.25
N HIS A 142 -3.17 -7.34 -9.09
CA HIS A 142 -2.28 -6.59 -8.19
C HIS A 142 -2.41 -7.07 -6.73
N GLU A 143 -3.63 -7.20 -6.22
CA GLU A 143 -3.89 -7.70 -4.86
C GLU A 143 -3.50 -9.16 -4.71
N GLY A 144 -3.73 -9.98 -5.75
CA GLY A 144 -3.31 -11.37 -5.80
C GLY A 144 -1.79 -11.52 -5.67
N VAL A 145 -1.02 -10.70 -6.39
CA VAL A 145 0.45 -10.67 -6.26
C VAL A 145 0.85 -10.30 -4.84
N SER A 146 0.29 -9.21 -4.30
CA SER A 146 0.63 -8.75 -2.95
C SER A 146 0.35 -9.78 -1.87
N SER A 147 -0.76 -10.52 -2.00
CA SER A 147 -1.16 -11.57 -1.07
C SER A 147 -0.33 -12.85 -1.23
N ALA A 148 0.00 -13.23 -2.46
CA ALA A 148 0.74 -14.45 -2.76
C ALA A 148 2.27 -14.29 -2.63
N TRP A 149 2.77 -13.08 -2.55
CA TRP A 149 4.20 -12.77 -2.52
C TRP A 149 5.00 -13.58 -1.49
N PRO A 150 4.56 -13.72 -0.23
CA PRO A 150 5.32 -14.49 0.77
C PRO A 150 5.48 -15.97 0.44
N VAL A 151 4.68 -16.50 -0.49
CA VAL A 151 4.68 -17.92 -0.89
C VAL A 151 5.33 -18.12 -2.26
N LEU A 152 5.02 -17.26 -3.23
CA LEU A 152 5.40 -17.46 -4.64
C LEU A 152 6.54 -16.53 -5.09
N GLY A 153 6.79 -15.43 -4.38
CA GLY A 153 7.82 -14.47 -4.78
C GLY A 153 7.61 -13.95 -6.21
N GLU A 154 8.69 -13.92 -6.99
CA GLU A 154 8.70 -13.42 -8.38
C GLU A 154 7.73 -14.16 -9.30
N GLU A 155 7.42 -15.43 -9.03
CA GLU A 155 6.48 -16.21 -9.84
C GLU A 155 5.07 -15.59 -9.83
N ALA A 156 4.65 -15.00 -8.70
CA ALA A 156 3.37 -14.29 -8.62
C ALA A 156 3.31 -13.11 -9.59
N VAL A 157 4.41 -12.34 -9.69
CA VAL A 157 4.50 -11.18 -10.60
C VAL A 157 4.51 -11.64 -12.05
N ALA A 158 5.34 -12.63 -12.39
CA ALA A 158 5.45 -13.15 -13.76
C ALA A 158 4.10 -13.70 -14.25
N SER A 159 3.39 -14.43 -13.41
CA SER A 159 2.06 -14.96 -13.72
C SER A 159 1.04 -13.82 -13.94
N ALA A 160 1.01 -12.82 -13.06
CA ALA A 160 0.13 -11.68 -13.19
C ALA A 160 0.42 -10.87 -14.47
N GLN A 161 1.69 -10.61 -14.80
CA GLN A 161 2.07 -9.90 -16.03
C GLN A 161 1.65 -10.64 -17.31
N ASN A 162 1.70 -11.97 -17.31
CA ASN A 162 1.17 -12.76 -18.41
C ASN A 162 -0.33 -12.56 -18.59
N MET A 163 -1.09 -12.50 -17.49
CA MET A 163 -2.53 -12.24 -17.53
C MET A 163 -2.83 -10.79 -17.94
N VAL A 164 -2.08 -9.80 -17.43
CA VAL A 164 -2.18 -8.39 -17.85
C VAL A 164 -2.02 -8.27 -19.37
N THR A 165 -1.01 -8.95 -19.92
CA THR A 165 -0.73 -8.93 -21.37
C THR A 165 -1.90 -9.51 -22.18
N LYS A 166 -2.50 -10.59 -21.71
CA LYS A 166 -3.69 -11.18 -22.36
C LYS A 166 -4.87 -10.22 -22.30
N LEU A 167 -5.21 -9.73 -21.11
CA LEU A 167 -6.34 -8.82 -20.91
C LEU A 167 -6.26 -7.54 -21.75
N LEU A 168 -5.07 -6.95 -21.85
CA LEU A 168 -4.89 -5.68 -22.58
C LEU A 168 -4.68 -5.86 -24.09
N LYS A 169 -4.35 -7.06 -24.57
CA LYS A 169 -4.25 -7.38 -26.00
C LYS A 169 -5.53 -7.95 -26.59
N GLU A 170 -6.43 -8.49 -25.78
CA GLU A 170 -7.74 -8.93 -26.24
C GLU A 170 -8.54 -7.69 -26.66
N THR A 171 -8.69 -7.53 -27.96
CA THR A 171 -9.60 -6.54 -28.55
C THR A 171 -11.03 -7.09 -28.42
N VAL A 172 -11.89 -6.33 -27.78
CA VAL A 172 -13.35 -6.60 -27.81
C VAL A 172 -13.89 -6.35 -29.20
#